data_475c3adc9713f5bfe1e042c3d4012bc0
#
_entry.id   475c3adc9713f5bfe1e042c3d4012bc0
#
_cell.length_a   1.000
_cell.length_b   1.000
_cell.length_c   1.000
_cell.angle_alpha   90.00
_cell.angle_beta   90.00
_cell.angle_gamma   90.00
#
_symmetry.space_group_name_H-M   'P 1'
#
loop_
_entity.id
_entity.type
_entity.pdbx_description
1 polymer ?
#
loop_
_entity_poly.entity_id
_entity_poly.type
_entity_poly.pdbx_seq_one_letter_code
_entity_poly.pdbx_strand_id
1 'polypeptide(L)'
;MKTAIVTGAARGIGLATARLFVAQGWQVAMVDRDAAALDEAVATIGAAVRGFLYDVSDPAAVSAMIAAVLEWSGQIDSLVNNAGVADFGRLEETDFTRWRTVMETNLDGVFLCAHAALDALKNTRGSIVNIASISGLRASTLRVAYGTSKAGVIQLTQQFAVEMGEFGIRVNCVAPGPVRTKLAMAVHSQDIIDAYHDAIPLNRYGTEAEIAEVIVFLASDKASYVTGQTVAVDGGFESTGVGLPALRSG
;
A
#
# COMPACT_ATOMS: atom_id res chain seq x y z
N MET A 1 13.42 13.05 -15.13
CA MET A 1 12.08 13.04 -14.49
C MET A 1 12.08 11.92 -13.45
N LYS A 2 11.54 12.14 -12.24
CA LYS A 2 11.48 11.07 -11.23
C LYS A 2 10.51 9.97 -11.65
N THR A 3 10.83 8.71 -11.32
CA THR A 3 10.04 7.52 -11.63
C THR A 3 9.56 6.86 -10.34
N ALA A 4 8.26 6.62 -10.25
CA ALA A 4 7.67 5.79 -9.21
C ALA A 4 7.15 4.46 -9.78
N ILE A 5 7.35 3.37 -9.05
CA ILE A 5 6.63 2.11 -9.25
C ILE A 5 5.47 2.08 -8.24
N VAL A 6 4.27 1.78 -8.70
CA VAL A 6 3.11 1.55 -7.83
C VAL A 6 2.52 0.19 -8.16
N THR A 7 2.57 -0.74 -7.19
CA THR A 7 1.96 -2.07 -7.35
C THR A 7 0.49 -2.06 -6.93
N GLY A 8 -0.34 -2.90 -7.54
CA GLY A 8 -1.80 -2.86 -7.36
C GLY A 8 -2.41 -1.53 -7.83
N ALA A 9 -1.89 -0.99 -8.95
CA ALA A 9 -2.18 0.37 -9.40
C ALA A 9 -3.43 0.48 -10.29
N ALA A 10 -4.08 -0.62 -10.65
CA ALA A 10 -5.24 -0.60 -11.54
C ALA A 10 -6.49 0.03 -10.88
N ARG A 11 -6.56 0.11 -9.55
CA ARG A 11 -7.73 0.61 -8.82
C ARG A 11 -7.39 1.12 -7.42
N GLY A 12 -8.36 1.72 -6.75
CA GLY A 12 -8.29 2.06 -5.33
C GLY A 12 -7.15 3.01 -4.97
N ILE A 13 -6.51 2.73 -3.83
CA ILE A 13 -5.40 3.53 -3.30
C ILE A 13 -4.23 3.58 -4.30
N GLY A 14 -3.90 2.46 -4.95
CA GLY A 14 -2.81 2.42 -5.94
C GLY A 14 -3.06 3.34 -7.13
N LEU A 15 -4.28 3.34 -7.69
CA LEU A 15 -4.65 4.23 -8.78
C LEU A 15 -4.64 5.71 -8.35
N ALA A 16 -5.17 6.02 -7.16
CA ALA A 16 -5.14 7.38 -6.61
C ALA A 16 -3.70 7.86 -6.40
N THR A 17 -2.82 6.98 -5.91
CA THR A 17 -1.39 7.25 -5.74
C THR A 17 -0.69 7.53 -7.07
N ALA A 18 -0.96 6.71 -8.10
CA ALA A 18 -0.39 6.91 -9.44
C ALA A 18 -0.81 8.28 -10.03
N ARG A 19 -2.08 8.63 -9.93
CA ARG A 19 -2.60 9.93 -10.37
C ARG A 19 -1.93 11.11 -9.65
N LEU A 20 -1.72 10.98 -8.35
CA LEU A 20 -1.11 12.05 -7.55
C LEU A 20 0.37 12.22 -7.88
N PHE A 21 1.13 11.13 -8.10
CA PHE A 21 2.50 11.20 -8.59
C PHE A 21 2.59 11.94 -9.93
N VAL A 22 1.70 11.60 -10.88
CA VAL A 22 1.65 12.28 -12.19
C VAL A 22 1.34 13.76 -12.04
N ALA A 23 0.38 14.13 -11.17
CA ALA A 23 0.05 15.52 -10.89
C ALA A 23 1.24 16.28 -10.28
N GLN A 24 2.18 15.60 -9.63
CA GLN A 24 3.43 16.17 -9.11
C GLN A 24 4.62 16.09 -10.09
N GLY A 25 4.37 15.74 -11.35
CA GLY A 25 5.39 15.74 -12.41
C GLY A 25 6.28 14.48 -12.46
N TRP A 26 5.85 13.38 -11.83
CA TRP A 26 6.54 12.10 -11.94
C TRP A 26 6.00 11.28 -13.11
N GLN A 27 6.82 10.38 -13.64
CA GLN A 27 6.33 9.26 -14.44
C GLN A 27 6.09 8.04 -13.54
N VAL A 28 5.10 7.21 -13.88
CA VAL A 28 4.69 6.10 -13.04
C VAL A 28 4.61 4.79 -13.80
N ALA A 29 5.35 3.79 -13.34
CA ALA A 29 5.15 2.40 -13.71
C ALA A 29 3.98 1.84 -12.89
N MET A 30 2.84 1.68 -13.52
CA MET A 30 1.63 1.09 -12.92
C MET A 30 1.68 -0.42 -13.05
N VAL A 31 1.80 -1.14 -11.94
CA VAL A 31 1.91 -2.60 -11.93
C VAL A 31 0.62 -3.20 -11.39
N ASP A 32 0.04 -4.14 -12.12
CA ASP A 32 -1.10 -4.94 -11.65
C ASP A 32 -1.11 -6.29 -12.38
N ARG A 33 -1.82 -7.27 -11.82
CA ARG A 33 -2.04 -8.58 -12.46
C ARG A 33 -3.35 -8.65 -13.25
N ASP A 34 -4.24 -7.66 -13.10
CA ASP A 34 -5.51 -7.55 -13.83
C ASP A 34 -5.30 -6.69 -15.07
N ALA A 35 -5.08 -7.34 -16.22
CA ALA A 35 -4.77 -6.67 -17.48
C ALA A 35 -5.83 -5.66 -17.89
N ALA A 36 -7.13 -6.06 -17.85
CA ALA A 36 -8.22 -5.20 -18.30
C ALA A 36 -8.35 -3.94 -17.45
N ALA A 37 -8.28 -4.08 -16.12
CA ALA A 37 -8.34 -2.94 -15.22
C ALA A 37 -7.10 -2.04 -15.33
N LEU A 38 -5.92 -2.62 -15.57
CA LEU A 38 -4.68 -1.87 -15.76
C LEU A 38 -4.74 -1.03 -17.04
N ASP A 39 -5.18 -1.60 -18.16
CA ASP A 39 -5.31 -0.90 -19.43
C ASP A 39 -6.31 0.26 -19.33
N GLU A 40 -7.46 0.03 -18.67
CA GLU A 40 -8.44 1.10 -18.40
C GLU A 40 -7.83 2.21 -17.54
N ALA A 41 -7.12 1.87 -16.48
CA ALA A 41 -6.50 2.84 -15.59
C ALA A 41 -5.44 3.70 -16.30
N VAL A 42 -4.55 3.07 -17.08
CA VAL A 42 -3.52 3.73 -17.90
C VAL A 42 -4.16 4.70 -18.90
N ALA A 43 -5.20 4.27 -19.59
CA ALA A 43 -5.91 5.10 -20.56
C ALA A 43 -6.51 6.38 -19.94
N THR A 44 -6.92 6.32 -18.66
CA THR A 44 -7.50 7.48 -17.95
C THR A 44 -6.48 8.51 -17.48
N ILE A 45 -5.19 8.15 -17.39
CA ILE A 45 -4.13 9.05 -16.86
C ILE A 45 -3.32 9.67 -18.00
N GLY A 46 -3.01 8.91 -19.04
CA GLY A 46 -2.30 9.39 -20.23
C GLY A 46 -0.80 9.09 -20.24
N ALA A 47 -0.02 9.89 -20.98
CA ALA A 47 1.35 9.56 -21.39
C ALA A 47 2.41 9.49 -20.27
N ALA A 48 2.10 10.01 -19.08
CA ALA A 48 3.03 9.99 -17.95
C ALA A 48 3.07 8.63 -17.21
N VAL A 49 2.24 7.67 -17.63
CA VAL A 49 2.21 6.34 -17.04
C VAL A 49 2.42 5.25 -18.09
N ARG A 50 2.92 4.10 -17.63
CA ARG A 50 2.96 2.86 -18.42
C ARG A 50 2.47 1.70 -17.56
N GLY A 51 1.64 0.84 -18.14
CA GLY A 51 1.15 -0.39 -17.51
C GLY A 51 2.18 -1.51 -17.63
N PHE A 52 2.35 -2.26 -16.56
CA PHE A 52 3.23 -3.42 -16.46
C PHE A 52 2.42 -4.57 -15.84
N LEU A 53 2.12 -5.58 -16.65
CA LEU A 53 1.31 -6.73 -16.25
C LEU A 53 2.19 -7.78 -15.57
N TYR A 54 2.22 -7.77 -14.23
CA TYR A 54 3.01 -8.71 -13.44
C TYR A 54 2.31 -9.06 -12.12
N ASP A 55 2.55 -10.28 -11.63
CA ASP A 55 2.14 -10.70 -10.29
C ASP A 55 3.31 -10.56 -9.31
N VAL A 56 3.13 -9.79 -8.25
CA VAL A 56 4.17 -9.53 -7.24
C VAL A 56 4.49 -10.75 -6.36
N SER A 57 3.65 -11.79 -6.39
CA SER A 57 3.90 -13.04 -5.67
C SER A 57 4.85 -14.01 -6.39
N ASP A 58 5.21 -13.73 -7.65
CA ASP A 58 6.13 -14.54 -8.45
C ASP A 58 7.52 -13.88 -8.50
N PRO A 59 8.57 -14.48 -7.93
CA PRO A 59 9.92 -13.93 -7.92
C PRO A 59 10.50 -13.64 -9.31
N ALA A 60 10.21 -14.52 -10.30
CA ALA A 60 10.71 -14.35 -11.67
C ALA A 60 9.99 -13.17 -12.36
N ALA A 61 8.67 -13.07 -12.15
CA ALA A 61 7.88 -11.97 -12.65
C ALA A 61 8.32 -10.63 -12.06
N VAL A 62 8.63 -10.56 -10.77
CA VAL A 62 9.12 -9.33 -10.11
C VAL A 62 10.48 -8.91 -10.68
N SER A 63 11.41 -9.84 -10.89
CA SER A 63 12.72 -9.53 -11.49
C SER A 63 12.56 -8.98 -12.91
N ALA A 64 11.70 -9.59 -13.72
CA ALA A 64 11.39 -9.14 -15.07
C ALA A 64 10.71 -7.76 -15.07
N MET A 65 9.81 -7.51 -14.13
CA MET A 65 9.13 -6.22 -13.94
C MET A 65 10.15 -5.09 -13.70
N ILE A 66 11.07 -5.27 -12.77
CA ILE A 66 12.08 -4.24 -12.46
C ILE A 66 12.96 -3.96 -13.68
N ALA A 67 13.40 -5.00 -14.39
CA ALA A 67 14.18 -4.83 -15.62
C ALA A 67 13.39 -4.05 -16.69
N ALA A 68 12.12 -4.39 -16.91
CA ALA A 68 11.26 -3.71 -17.89
C ALA A 68 10.99 -2.23 -17.51
N VAL A 69 10.82 -1.94 -16.22
CA VAL A 69 10.67 -0.56 -15.75
C VAL A 69 11.96 0.24 -15.97
N LEU A 70 13.12 -0.34 -15.66
CA LEU A 70 14.41 0.31 -15.89
C LEU A 70 14.70 0.54 -17.38
N GLU A 71 14.35 -0.39 -18.26
CA GLU A 71 14.43 -0.23 -19.70
C GLU A 71 13.57 0.96 -20.19
N TRP A 72 12.37 1.11 -19.62
CA TRP A 72 11.46 2.19 -20.01
C TRP A 72 11.86 3.55 -19.44
N SER A 73 12.27 3.63 -18.18
CA SER A 73 12.42 4.90 -17.45
C SER A 73 13.86 5.31 -17.17
N GLY A 74 14.80 4.36 -17.24
CA GLY A 74 16.20 4.55 -16.94
C GLY A 74 16.54 4.63 -15.44
N GLN A 75 15.56 4.85 -14.56
CA GLN A 75 15.76 4.96 -13.10
C GLN A 75 14.51 4.62 -12.30
N ILE A 76 14.67 4.34 -11.01
CA ILE A 76 13.58 4.17 -10.04
C ILE A 76 13.89 5.04 -8.83
N ASP A 77 13.04 6.03 -8.54
CA ASP A 77 13.19 6.95 -7.42
C ASP A 77 12.29 6.55 -6.23
N SER A 78 11.17 5.89 -6.50
CA SER A 78 10.28 5.40 -5.44
C SER A 78 9.62 4.08 -5.81
N LEU A 79 9.46 3.21 -4.82
CA LEU A 79 8.68 1.98 -4.90
C LEU A 79 7.53 2.05 -3.89
N VAL A 80 6.29 1.96 -4.38
CA VAL A 80 5.09 1.84 -3.54
C VAL A 80 4.56 0.42 -3.60
N ASN A 81 4.76 -0.34 -2.53
CA ASN A 81 4.25 -1.69 -2.35
C ASN A 81 2.80 -1.63 -1.85
N ASN A 82 1.86 -1.45 -2.79
CA ASN A 82 0.44 -1.34 -2.47
C ASN A 82 -0.36 -2.60 -2.86
N ALA A 83 0.13 -3.44 -3.76
CA ALA A 83 -0.54 -4.69 -4.11
C ALA A 83 -0.87 -5.52 -2.87
N GLY A 84 -2.08 -6.04 -2.81
CA GLY A 84 -2.51 -6.85 -1.69
C GLY A 84 -3.87 -7.48 -1.91
N VAL A 85 -4.10 -8.58 -1.23
CA VAL A 85 -5.37 -9.30 -1.19
C VAL A 85 -5.89 -9.35 0.23
N ALA A 86 -7.21 -9.29 0.38
CA ALA A 86 -7.89 -9.48 1.65
C ALA A 86 -8.62 -10.83 1.61
N ASP A 87 -8.49 -11.58 2.67
CA ASP A 87 -9.25 -12.79 2.91
C ASP A 87 -9.92 -12.69 4.29
N PHE A 88 -11.22 -12.92 4.32
CA PHE A 88 -12.02 -12.81 5.53
C PHE A 88 -12.56 -14.19 5.89
N GLY A 89 -12.28 -14.66 7.09
CA GLY A 89 -12.76 -15.93 7.60
C GLY A 89 -12.35 -16.15 9.04
N ARG A 90 -13.07 -17.02 9.72
CA ARG A 90 -12.73 -17.47 11.06
C ARG A 90 -11.45 -18.30 11.03
N LEU A 91 -10.81 -18.46 12.18
CA LEU A 91 -9.59 -19.27 12.28
C LEU A 91 -9.82 -20.71 11.79
N GLU A 92 -10.94 -21.32 12.15
CA GLU A 92 -11.31 -22.69 11.73
C GLU A 92 -11.59 -22.82 10.22
N GLU A 93 -11.85 -21.70 9.52
CA GLU A 93 -12.12 -21.63 8.08
C GLU A 93 -10.86 -21.26 7.28
N THR A 94 -9.81 -20.82 7.96
CA THR A 94 -8.56 -20.36 7.33
C THR A 94 -7.58 -21.53 7.23
N ASP A 95 -7.67 -22.30 6.15
CA ASP A 95 -6.70 -23.35 5.86
C ASP A 95 -5.35 -22.81 5.42
N PHE A 96 -4.36 -23.71 5.27
CA PHE A 96 -3.00 -23.32 4.91
C PHE A 96 -2.90 -22.71 3.51
N THR A 97 -3.77 -23.09 2.58
CA THR A 97 -3.80 -22.54 1.22
C THR A 97 -4.24 -21.08 1.22
N ARG A 98 -5.33 -20.77 1.93
CA ARG A 98 -5.81 -19.39 2.13
C ARG A 98 -4.74 -18.55 2.83
N TRP A 99 -4.14 -19.07 3.88
CA TRP A 99 -3.03 -18.44 4.58
C TRP A 99 -1.88 -18.09 3.60
N ARG A 100 -1.40 -19.08 2.83
CA ARG A 100 -0.28 -18.87 1.89
C ARG A 100 -0.62 -17.83 0.81
N THR A 101 -1.80 -17.90 0.22
CA THR A 101 -2.23 -16.94 -0.81
C THR A 101 -2.14 -15.48 -0.32
N VAL A 102 -2.54 -15.24 0.94
CA VAL A 102 -2.45 -13.90 1.53
C VAL A 102 -0.99 -13.52 1.82
N MET A 103 -0.21 -14.43 2.40
CA MET A 103 1.18 -14.16 2.74
C MET A 103 2.04 -13.90 1.50
N GLU A 104 1.89 -14.71 0.46
CA GLU A 104 2.63 -14.59 -0.81
C GLU A 104 2.43 -13.23 -1.48
N THR A 105 1.19 -12.74 -1.52
CA THR A 105 0.94 -11.42 -2.11
C THR A 105 1.32 -10.28 -1.17
N ASN A 106 0.88 -10.34 0.10
CA ASN A 106 0.90 -9.19 1.00
C ASN A 106 2.25 -8.98 1.69
N LEU A 107 3.04 -10.03 1.90
CA LEU A 107 4.32 -9.97 2.62
C LEU A 107 5.48 -10.37 1.72
N ASP A 108 5.44 -11.56 1.11
CA ASP A 108 6.52 -12.03 0.25
C ASP A 108 6.68 -11.08 -0.95
N GLY A 109 5.58 -10.62 -1.56
CA GLY A 109 5.59 -9.66 -2.66
C GLY A 109 6.25 -8.32 -2.29
N VAL A 110 6.05 -7.82 -1.07
CA VAL A 110 6.73 -6.61 -0.58
C VAL A 110 8.24 -6.83 -0.48
N PHE A 111 8.65 -7.97 0.06
CA PHE A 111 10.06 -8.34 0.13
C PHE A 111 10.68 -8.47 -1.27
N LEU A 112 10.04 -9.21 -2.16
CA LEU A 112 10.52 -9.46 -3.52
C LEU A 112 10.71 -8.17 -4.31
N CYS A 113 9.71 -7.28 -4.30
CA CYS A 113 9.79 -6.00 -5.00
C CYS A 113 10.90 -5.10 -4.43
N ALA A 114 11.02 -5.00 -3.11
CA ALA A 114 12.05 -4.20 -2.47
C ALA A 114 13.46 -4.74 -2.76
N HIS A 115 13.64 -6.07 -2.68
CA HIS A 115 14.90 -6.74 -2.96
C HIS A 115 15.32 -6.55 -4.43
N ALA A 116 14.40 -6.75 -5.37
CA ALA A 116 14.70 -6.61 -6.79
C ALA A 116 15.00 -5.15 -7.21
N ALA A 117 14.38 -4.15 -6.55
CA ALA A 117 14.58 -2.74 -6.83
C ALA A 117 15.81 -2.13 -6.12
N LEU A 118 16.48 -2.87 -5.23
CA LEU A 118 17.48 -2.35 -4.31
C LEU A 118 18.60 -1.58 -5.02
N ASP A 119 19.19 -2.14 -6.06
CA ASP A 119 20.33 -1.48 -6.76
C ASP A 119 19.88 -0.22 -7.51
N ALA A 120 18.70 -0.23 -8.09
CA ALA A 120 18.14 0.97 -8.72
C ALA A 120 17.87 2.08 -7.68
N LEU A 121 17.33 1.72 -6.52
CA LEU A 121 17.06 2.65 -5.42
C LEU A 121 18.36 3.17 -4.77
N LYS A 122 19.43 2.38 -4.71
CA LYS A 122 20.76 2.87 -4.28
C LYS A 122 21.27 3.98 -5.20
N ASN A 123 21.14 3.81 -6.50
CA ASN A 123 21.61 4.79 -7.49
C ASN A 123 20.90 6.14 -7.36
N THR A 124 19.63 6.15 -6.97
CA THR A 124 18.82 7.37 -6.83
C THR A 124 18.74 7.89 -5.40
N ARG A 125 19.19 7.11 -4.40
CA ARG A 125 18.94 7.33 -2.98
C ARG A 125 17.44 7.48 -2.73
N GLY A 126 16.68 6.58 -3.31
CA GLY A 126 15.23 6.65 -3.44
C GLY A 126 14.45 6.35 -2.16
N SER A 127 13.20 5.99 -2.34
CA SER A 127 12.30 5.68 -1.21
C SER A 127 11.44 4.45 -1.46
N ILE A 128 11.05 3.77 -0.39
CA ILE A 128 10.04 2.72 -0.40
C ILE A 128 8.90 3.14 0.52
N VAL A 129 7.66 3.00 0.05
CA VAL A 129 6.47 3.16 0.87
C VAL A 129 5.66 1.87 0.81
N ASN A 130 5.57 1.18 1.93
CA ASN A 130 4.80 -0.05 2.06
C ASN A 130 3.39 0.23 2.56
N ILE A 131 2.40 -0.48 2.04
CA ILE A 131 1.02 -0.33 2.49
C ILE A 131 0.64 -1.50 3.39
N ALA A 132 0.56 -1.19 4.68
CA ALA A 132 0.03 -2.09 5.71
C ALA A 132 -1.50 -1.94 5.86
N SER A 133 -1.96 -1.88 7.07
CA SER A 133 -3.35 -1.63 7.49
C SER A 133 -3.38 -1.40 8.99
N ILE A 134 -4.42 -0.75 9.50
CA ILE A 134 -4.70 -0.75 10.95
C ILE A 134 -4.83 -2.17 11.51
N SER A 135 -5.21 -3.15 10.67
CA SER A 135 -5.23 -4.57 11.08
C SER A 135 -3.86 -5.17 11.35
N GLY A 136 -2.78 -4.50 10.94
CA GLY A 136 -1.40 -4.83 11.31
C GLY A 136 -0.95 -4.16 12.60
N LEU A 137 -1.58 -3.06 13.00
CA LEU A 137 -1.31 -2.35 14.25
C LEU A 137 -2.06 -2.98 15.42
N ARG A 138 -3.30 -3.44 15.18
CA ARG A 138 -4.11 -4.12 16.17
C ARG A 138 -4.98 -5.21 15.53
N ALA A 139 -5.34 -6.22 16.31
CA ALA A 139 -6.15 -7.32 15.82
C ALA A 139 -7.54 -6.86 15.37
N SER A 140 -8.03 -7.47 14.32
CA SER A 140 -9.38 -7.28 13.78
C SER A 140 -10.04 -8.65 13.55
N THR A 141 -11.36 -8.73 13.76
CA THR A 141 -12.14 -9.95 13.58
C THR A 141 -12.04 -10.46 12.14
N LEU A 142 -11.98 -11.76 11.95
CA LEU A 142 -11.96 -12.48 10.66
C LEU A 142 -10.72 -12.17 9.79
N ARG A 143 -9.59 -11.74 10.36
CA ARG A 143 -8.42 -11.27 9.60
C ARG A 143 -7.12 -11.98 9.96
N VAL A 144 -7.19 -13.29 10.27
CA VAL A 144 -6.03 -14.04 10.74
C VAL A 144 -4.83 -13.91 9.80
N ALA A 145 -4.97 -14.29 8.53
CA ALA A 145 -3.89 -14.18 7.56
C ALA A 145 -3.60 -12.71 7.19
N TYR A 146 -4.65 -11.94 6.90
CA TYR A 146 -4.51 -10.54 6.48
C TYR A 146 -3.82 -9.68 7.55
N GLY A 147 -4.34 -9.68 8.78
CA GLY A 147 -3.77 -8.88 9.87
C GLY A 147 -2.31 -9.27 10.16
N THR A 148 -2.02 -10.57 10.17
CA THR A 148 -0.66 -11.08 10.36
C THR A 148 0.27 -10.65 9.23
N SER A 149 -0.16 -10.73 7.97
CA SER A 149 0.64 -10.25 6.84
C SER A 149 0.95 -8.75 6.94
N LYS A 150 -0.03 -7.94 7.37
CA LYS A 150 0.12 -6.49 7.50
C LYS A 150 0.98 -6.09 8.72
N ALA A 151 0.96 -6.86 9.81
CA ALA A 151 1.91 -6.73 10.91
C ALA A 151 3.34 -7.09 10.44
N GLY A 152 3.49 -8.14 9.63
CA GLY A 152 4.76 -8.48 9.00
C GLY A 152 5.32 -7.36 8.12
N VAL A 153 4.48 -6.69 7.33
CA VAL A 153 4.88 -5.53 6.50
C VAL A 153 5.39 -4.36 7.36
N ILE A 154 4.75 -4.10 8.50
CA ILE A 154 5.20 -3.06 9.45
C ILE A 154 6.62 -3.39 9.96
N GLN A 155 6.83 -4.62 10.42
CA GLN A 155 8.15 -5.04 10.90
C GLN A 155 9.18 -5.06 9.78
N LEU A 156 8.82 -5.54 8.59
CA LEU A 156 9.70 -5.55 7.42
C LEU A 156 10.14 -4.14 7.02
N THR A 157 9.24 -3.15 7.14
CA THR A 157 9.55 -1.72 6.90
C THR A 157 10.67 -1.24 7.82
N GLN A 158 10.61 -1.58 9.10
CA GLN A 158 11.64 -1.19 10.08
C GLN A 158 12.98 -1.85 9.77
N GLN A 159 12.98 -3.15 9.44
CA GLN A 159 14.20 -3.87 9.05
C GLN A 159 14.82 -3.24 7.79
N PHE A 160 14.02 -2.98 6.77
CA PHE A 160 14.52 -2.33 5.55
C PHE A 160 15.04 -0.92 5.81
N ALA A 161 14.41 -0.13 6.67
CA ALA A 161 14.87 1.20 7.01
C ALA A 161 16.26 1.19 7.66
N VAL A 162 16.54 0.21 8.51
CA VAL A 162 17.87 0.03 9.15
C VAL A 162 18.90 -0.42 8.12
N GLU A 163 18.60 -1.47 7.33
CA GLU A 163 19.54 -2.06 6.37
C GLU A 163 19.82 -1.14 5.16
N MET A 164 18.82 -0.38 4.69
CA MET A 164 18.95 0.45 3.49
C MET A 164 19.36 1.90 3.79
N GLY A 165 19.30 2.31 5.07
CA GLY A 165 19.62 3.68 5.48
C GLY A 165 21.06 4.09 5.16
N GLU A 166 22.03 3.16 5.21
CA GLU A 166 23.43 3.42 4.83
C GLU A 166 23.59 3.84 3.34
N PHE A 167 22.64 3.44 2.48
CA PHE A 167 22.61 3.83 1.07
C PHE A 167 21.82 5.11 0.82
N GLY A 168 21.28 5.74 1.88
CA GLY A 168 20.42 6.92 1.77
C GLY A 168 19.01 6.62 1.29
N ILE A 169 18.58 5.35 1.31
CA ILE A 169 17.21 4.93 0.96
C ILE A 169 16.33 5.08 2.19
N ARG A 170 15.16 5.70 2.04
CA ARG A 170 14.16 5.80 3.10
C ARG A 170 13.06 4.75 2.90
N VAL A 171 12.65 4.09 3.98
CA VAL A 171 11.60 3.08 3.94
C VAL A 171 10.56 3.39 5.02
N ASN A 172 9.32 3.62 4.60
CA ASN A 172 8.21 3.94 5.49
C ASN A 172 6.97 3.11 5.17
N CYS A 173 6.02 3.12 6.07
CA CYS A 173 4.78 2.38 5.96
C CYS A 173 3.57 3.32 6.16
N VAL A 174 2.54 3.13 5.36
CA VAL A 174 1.21 3.70 5.59
C VAL A 174 0.28 2.57 6.05
N ALA A 175 -0.46 2.80 7.12
CA ALA A 175 -1.48 1.90 7.64
C ALA A 175 -2.87 2.52 7.49
N PRO A 176 -3.57 2.28 6.37
CA PRO A 176 -4.91 2.82 6.16
C PRO A 176 -5.93 2.24 7.16
N GLY A 177 -6.84 3.09 7.60
CA GLY A 177 -8.08 2.69 8.26
C GLY A 177 -9.15 2.25 7.27
N PRO A 178 -10.43 2.31 7.66
CA PRO A 178 -11.54 2.11 6.74
C PRO A 178 -11.56 3.18 5.65
N VAL A 179 -11.40 2.75 4.39
CA VAL A 179 -11.38 3.62 3.20
C VAL A 179 -12.57 3.29 2.31
N ARG A 180 -13.22 4.30 1.75
CA ARG A 180 -14.38 4.17 0.87
C ARG A 180 -13.95 3.70 -0.52
N THR A 181 -13.45 2.47 -0.62
CA THR A 181 -13.13 1.82 -1.89
C THR A 181 -14.34 1.09 -2.45
N LYS A 182 -14.38 0.84 -3.76
CA LYS A 182 -15.44 0.00 -4.38
C LYS A 182 -15.54 -1.37 -3.69
N LEU A 183 -14.40 -1.98 -3.34
CA LEU A 183 -14.35 -3.28 -2.66
C LEU A 183 -14.99 -3.21 -1.26
N ALA A 184 -14.62 -2.22 -0.44
CA ALA A 184 -15.16 -2.07 0.90
C ALA A 184 -16.68 -1.82 0.86
N MET A 185 -17.14 -0.95 -0.04
CA MET A 185 -18.56 -0.65 -0.17
C MET A 185 -19.40 -1.81 -0.72
N ALA A 186 -18.79 -2.76 -1.40
CA ALA A 186 -19.47 -3.95 -1.89
C ALA A 186 -19.76 -5.02 -0.79
N VAL A 187 -18.99 -4.97 0.31
CA VAL A 187 -19.06 -6.01 1.38
C VAL A 187 -19.51 -5.45 2.74
N HIS A 188 -19.51 -4.13 2.93
CA HIS A 188 -19.95 -3.52 4.18
C HIS A 188 -21.46 -3.17 4.11
N SER A 189 -22.26 -3.77 5.01
CA SER A 189 -23.65 -3.36 5.25
C SER A 189 -23.70 -1.98 5.92
N GLN A 190 -24.89 -1.36 5.96
CA GLN A 190 -25.06 -0.07 6.65
C GLN A 190 -24.69 -0.18 8.14
N ASP A 191 -25.05 -1.27 8.82
CA ASP A 191 -24.70 -1.50 10.22
C ASP A 191 -23.18 -1.53 10.46
N ILE A 192 -22.42 -2.13 9.52
CA ILE A 192 -20.96 -2.14 9.58
C ILE A 192 -20.40 -0.73 9.38
N ILE A 193 -20.97 0.04 8.44
CA ILE A 193 -20.58 1.42 8.18
C ILE A 193 -20.81 2.28 9.42
N ASP A 194 -21.98 2.18 10.03
CA ASP A 194 -22.37 2.93 11.22
C ASP A 194 -21.46 2.58 12.41
N ALA A 195 -21.19 1.29 12.62
CA ALA A 195 -20.26 0.84 13.66
C ALA A 195 -18.83 1.38 13.46
N TYR A 196 -18.34 1.48 12.21
CA TYR A 196 -17.08 2.12 11.93
C TYR A 196 -17.13 3.63 12.15
N HIS A 197 -18.20 4.30 11.73
CA HIS A 197 -18.37 5.74 11.98
C HIS A 197 -18.34 6.05 13.47
N ASP A 198 -18.98 5.25 14.29
CA ASP A 198 -18.97 5.40 15.74
C ASP A 198 -17.58 5.19 16.36
N ALA A 199 -16.82 4.26 15.82
CA ALA A 199 -15.48 3.94 16.31
C ALA A 199 -14.39 4.90 15.83
N ILE A 200 -14.60 5.61 14.70
CA ILE A 200 -13.63 6.54 14.11
C ILE A 200 -13.84 7.95 14.68
N PRO A 201 -12.86 8.59 15.35
CA PRO A 201 -13.00 9.96 15.85
C PRO A 201 -13.47 10.99 14.83
N LEU A 202 -13.00 10.90 13.56
CA LEU A 202 -13.48 11.77 12.48
C LEU A 202 -14.85 11.37 11.94
N ASN A 203 -15.48 10.32 12.47
CA ASN A 203 -16.83 9.84 12.19
C ASN A 203 -17.14 9.63 10.69
N ARG A 204 -16.16 9.15 9.93
CA ARG A 204 -16.31 8.82 8.52
C ARG A 204 -15.21 7.89 8.03
N TYR A 205 -15.45 7.23 6.91
CA TYR A 205 -14.39 6.58 6.15
C TYR A 205 -13.47 7.62 5.51
N GLY A 206 -12.19 7.26 5.37
CA GLY A 206 -11.25 7.98 4.53
C GLY A 206 -11.55 7.78 3.04
N THR A 207 -10.89 8.58 2.21
CA THR A 207 -10.89 8.46 0.76
C THR A 207 -9.56 7.88 0.27
N GLU A 208 -9.54 7.31 -0.92
CA GLU A 208 -8.33 6.82 -1.58
C GLU A 208 -7.31 7.97 -1.77
N ALA A 209 -7.80 9.18 -2.06
CA ALA A 209 -6.97 10.37 -2.23
C ALA A 209 -6.27 10.77 -0.92
N GLU A 210 -6.96 10.75 0.23
CA GLU A 210 -6.35 11.06 1.53
C GLU A 210 -5.20 10.11 1.88
N ILE A 211 -5.32 8.83 1.51
CA ILE A 211 -4.23 7.86 1.70
C ILE A 211 -3.07 8.17 0.73
N ALA A 212 -3.39 8.47 -0.54
CA ALA A 212 -2.39 8.77 -1.56
C ALA A 212 -1.54 10.00 -1.20
N GLU A 213 -2.11 11.03 -0.58
CA GLU A 213 -1.37 12.22 -0.12
C GLU A 213 -0.23 11.85 0.84
N VAL A 214 -0.51 10.98 1.82
CA VAL A 214 0.51 10.54 2.78
C VAL A 214 1.55 9.64 2.11
N ILE A 215 1.14 8.76 1.19
CA ILE A 215 2.06 7.90 0.43
C ILE A 215 3.04 8.77 -0.37
N VAL A 216 2.53 9.74 -1.14
CA VAL A 216 3.37 10.59 -1.99
C VAL A 216 4.23 11.55 -1.17
N PHE A 217 3.73 12.05 -0.02
CA PHE A 217 4.57 12.79 0.93
C PHE A 217 5.76 11.96 1.40
N LEU A 218 5.55 10.73 1.88
CA LEU A 218 6.60 9.84 2.35
C LEU A 218 7.58 9.44 1.25
N ALA A 219 7.12 9.32 0.01
CA ALA A 219 7.94 9.03 -1.15
C ALA A 219 8.82 10.22 -1.58
N SER A 220 8.38 11.44 -1.32
CA SER A 220 9.02 12.67 -1.80
C SER A 220 10.16 13.16 -0.91
N ASP A 221 10.93 14.14 -1.41
CA ASP A 221 12.02 14.79 -0.66
C ASP A 221 11.52 15.60 0.55
N LYS A 222 10.20 15.88 0.64
CA LYS A 222 9.58 16.52 1.81
C LYS A 222 9.70 15.68 3.08
N ALA A 223 9.85 14.34 2.92
CA ALA A 223 10.06 13.41 4.01
C ALA A 223 11.55 12.98 4.15
N SER A 224 12.48 13.85 3.80
CA SER A 224 13.93 13.53 3.70
C SER A 224 14.57 13.01 5.00
N TYR A 225 13.97 13.27 6.15
CA TYR A 225 14.45 12.78 7.47
C TYR A 225 13.46 11.81 8.13
N VAL A 226 12.52 11.22 7.33
CA VAL A 226 11.52 10.26 7.82
C VAL A 226 11.84 8.89 7.24
N THR A 227 12.24 7.94 8.08
CA THR A 227 12.47 6.54 7.73
C THR A 227 12.11 5.62 8.89
N GLY A 228 11.71 4.37 8.61
CA GLY A 228 11.31 3.37 9.59
C GLY A 228 9.95 3.63 10.25
N GLN A 229 9.18 4.62 9.78
CA GLN A 229 7.93 5.01 10.41
C GLN A 229 6.73 4.30 9.82
N THR A 230 5.75 4.00 10.68
CA THR A 230 4.40 3.59 10.26
C THR A 230 3.43 4.70 10.61
N VAL A 231 2.77 5.23 9.59
CA VAL A 231 1.78 6.31 9.73
C VAL A 231 0.38 5.72 9.56
N ALA A 232 -0.40 5.71 10.64
CA ALA A 232 -1.82 5.40 10.55
C ALA A 232 -2.57 6.56 9.86
N VAL A 233 -3.35 6.23 8.82
CA VAL A 233 -4.19 7.18 8.08
C VAL A 233 -5.62 6.66 8.16
N ASP A 234 -6.28 6.90 9.28
CA ASP A 234 -7.45 6.14 9.72
C ASP A 234 -8.52 6.97 10.44
N GLY A 235 -8.37 8.29 10.44
CA GLY A 235 -9.30 9.19 11.13
C GLY A 235 -9.25 9.12 12.67
N GLY A 236 -8.16 8.56 13.22
CA GLY A 236 -7.93 8.38 14.65
C GLY A 236 -8.44 7.03 15.19
N PHE A 237 -8.84 6.11 14.31
CA PHE A 237 -9.42 4.82 14.72
C PHE A 237 -8.44 3.96 15.52
N GLU A 238 -7.17 3.93 15.16
CA GLU A 238 -6.16 3.16 15.90
C GLU A 238 -5.89 3.77 17.28
N SER A 239 -5.87 5.09 17.37
CA SER A 239 -5.59 5.84 18.60
C SER A 239 -6.76 5.82 19.61
N THR A 240 -7.94 5.37 19.19
CA THR A 240 -9.14 5.35 20.04
C THR A 240 -9.06 4.20 21.05
N GLY A 241 -8.92 4.51 22.33
CA GLY A 241 -9.02 3.53 23.41
C GLY A 241 -10.46 3.14 23.69
N VAL A 242 -11.21 4.01 24.35
CA VAL A 242 -12.66 3.84 24.59
C VAL A 242 -13.43 4.89 23.82
N GLY A 243 -14.04 4.48 22.72
CA GLY A 243 -14.99 5.33 22.00
C GLY A 243 -16.33 5.30 22.72
N LEU A 244 -16.82 6.44 23.18
CA LEU A 244 -18.15 6.57 23.79
C LEU A 244 -18.99 7.51 22.93
N PRO A 245 -19.70 6.97 21.88
CA PRO A 245 -20.51 7.79 20.98
C PRO A 245 -21.52 8.67 21.72
N ALA A 246 -22.06 8.19 22.84
CA ALA A 246 -22.96 8.94 23.71
C ALA A 246 -22.36 10.26 24.25
N LEU A 247 -21.04 10.36 24.37
CA LEU A 247 -20.39 11.59 24.81
C LEU A 247 -20.26 12.65 23.69
N ARG A 248 -20.54 12.27 22.43
CA ARG A 248 -20.52 13.21 21.28
C ARG A 248 -21.84 13.99 21.14
N SER A 249 -22.89 13.57 21.87
CA SER A 249 -24.25 14.11 21.78
C SER A 249 -24.55 15.21 22.83
N GLY A 250 -23.51 15.71 23.50
CA GLY A 250 -23.62 16.76 24.53
C GLY A 250 -23.57 18.17 23.97
#